data_1086b654f8a9f6d935a91ad2c884791f
#
_entry.id   1086b654f8a9f6d935a91ad2c884791f
#
_cell.length_a   1.000
_cell.length_b   1.000
_cell.length_c   1.000
_cell.angle_alpha   90.00
_cell.angle_beta   90.00
_cell.angle_gamma   90.00
#
_symmetry.space_group_name_H-M   'P 1'
#
loop_
_entity.id
_entity.type
_entity.pdbx_description
1 polymer ?
#
loop_
_entity_poly.entity_id
_entity_poly.type
_entity_poly.pdbx_seq_one_letter_code
_entity_poly.pdbx_strand_id
1 'polypeptide(L)'
;MPAARKRELTTPDLVLLSLLAERPMHGYQANAELERREVRDWAGISRPQVYYSLEKLAQLGLVRTSETELPAAGPERSVFQTTAKGRAALADTLEREEWATHRERPPFLTWLALSWQARPGVFRRQIKRRREFLENELSREEATLRSIKQEVGHRFHEAVWMVSLMIGQFRGELRWLRKLERELPRRAHAKHTVVAVR
;
A
#
# COMPACT_ATOMS: atom_id res chain seq x y z
N MET A 1 -5.18 26.50 26.68
CA MET A 1 -4.40 25.27 26.58
C MET A 1 -4.59 24.73 25.17
N PRO A 2 -3.57 24.55 24.30
CA PRO A 2 -3.75 23.94 23.01
C PRO A 2 -4.13 22.47 23.24
N ALA A 3 -5.26 22.04 22.65
CA ALA A 3 -5.69 20.67 22.68
C ALA A 3 -4.56 19.78 22.14
N ALA A 4 -4.14 18.79 22.92
CA ALA A 4 -3.14 17.82 22.49
C ALA A 4 -3.58 17.23 21.15
N ARG A 5 -2.82 17.53 20.10
CA ARG A 5 -3.05 16.98 18.74
C ARG A 5 -3.13 15.46 18.88
N LYS A 6 -4.36 14.92 18.78
CA LYS A 6 -4.59 13.48 18.83
C LYS A 6 -3.62 12.86 17.82
N ARG A 7 -2.59 12.12 18.28
CA ARG A 7 -1.58 11.54 17.38
C ARG A 7 -2.30 10.65 16.39
N GLU A 8 -2.32 11.06 15.16
CA GLU A 8 -2.99 10.37 14.08
C GLU A 8 -2.37 8.99 13.85
N LEU A 9 -3.22 7.97 13.67
CA LEU A 9 -2.76 6.63 13.34
C LEU A 9 -2.31 6.60 11.88
N THR A 10 -1.16 6.01 11.66
CA THR A 10 -0.56 5.83 10.32
C THR A 10 -0.91 4.45 9.76
N THR A 11 -0.70 4.23 8.47
CA THR A 11 -0.93 2.93 7.83
C THR A 11 -0.26 1.76 8.56
N PRO A 12 1.03 1.85 9.00
CA PRO A 12 1.64 0.80 9.83
C PRO A 12 0.90 0.55 11.15
N ASP A 13 0.40 1.61 11.80
CA ASP A 13 -0.34 1.48 13.06
C ASP A 13 -1.65 0.70 12.84
N LEU A 14 -2.39 1.01 11.79
CA LEU A 14 -3.68 0.37 11.48
C LEU A 14 -3.49 -1.10 11.11
N VAL A 15 -2.50 -1.40 10.28
CA VAL A 15 -2.18 -2.77 9.88
C VAL A 15 -1.79 -3.60 11.10
N LEU A 16 -0.96 -3.06 12.00
CA LEU A 16 -0.57 -3.78 13.22
C LEU A 16 -1.73 -3.95 14.20
N LEU A 17 -2.59 -2.93 14.37
CA LEU A 17 -3.80 -3.08 15.18
C LEU A 17 -4.71 -4.18 14.66
N SER A 18 -4.88 -4.27 13.34
CA SER A 18 -5.66 -5.34 12.71
C SER A 18 -5.03 -6.70 12.94
N LEU A 19 -3.74 -6.85 12.64
CA LEU A 19 -3.00 -8.09 12.76
C LEU A 19 -3.00 -8.63 14.20
N LEU A 20 -2.72 -7.74 15.18
CA LEU A 20 -2.67 -8.09 16.60
C LEU A 20 -4.06 -8.28 17.24
N ALA A 21 -5.14 -7.90 16.54
CA ALA A 21 -6.50 -8.23 16.93
C ALA A 21 -6.88 -9.67 16.60
N GLU A 22 -6.26 -10.26 15.56
CA GLU A 22 -6.47 -11.66 15.20
C GLU A 22 -5.90 -12.61 16.26
N ARG A 23 -4.66 -12.37 16.69
CA ARG A 23 -3.97 -13.14 17.75
C ARG A 23 -2.79 -12.34 18.34
N PRO A 24 -2.44 -12.59 19.60
CA PRO A 24 -1.21 -12.05 20.18
C PRO A 24 0.02 -12.60 19.46
N MET A 25 1.06 -11.74 19.25
CA MET A 25 2.32 -12.16 18.65
C MET A 25 3.49 -11.27 19.04
N HIS A 26 4.71 -11.80 18.90
CA HIS A 26 5.93 -11.03 19.05
C HIS A 26 6.18 -10.09 17.85
N GLY A 27 7.00 -9.05 18.04
CA GLY A 27 7.33 -8.11 16.95
C GLY A 27 7.96 -8.79 15.72
N TYR A 28 8.83 -9.78 15.91
CA TYR A 28 9.41 -10.55 14.81
C TYR A 28 8.37 -11.41 14.08
N GLN A 29 7.38 -11.98 14.81
CA GLN A 29 6.27 -12.73 14.22
C GLN A 29 5.35 -11.81 13.42
N ALA A 30 5.08 -10.59 13.94
CA ALA A 30 4.33 -9.59 13.17
C ALA A 30 5.05 -9.25 11.86
N ASN A 31 6.38 -9.06 11.90
CA ASN A 31 7.16 -8.85 10.66
C ASN A 31 7.07 -10.02 9.68
N ALA A 32 7.20 -11.26 10.18
CA ALA A 32 7.09 -12.46 9.34
C ALA A 32 5.69 -12.60 8.72
N GLU A 33 4.64 -12.28 9.49
CA GLU A 33 3.27 -12.33 9.01
C GLU A 33 2.96 -11.25 7.95
N LEU A 34 3.51 -10.04 8.11
CA LEU A 34 3.42 -8.98 7.10
C LEU A 34 4.13 -9.38 5.79
N GLU A 35 5.27 -10.08 5.88
CA GLU A 35 5.98 -10.62 4.72
C GLU A 35 5.14 -11.72 4.03
N ARG A 36 4.67 -12.71 4.79
CA ARG A 36 3.86 -13.82 4.28
C ARG A 36 2.58 -13.37 3.57
N ARG A 37 1.95 -12.28 4.05
CA ARG A 37 0.72 -11.71 3.48
C ARG A 37 1.01 -10.63 2.41
N GLU A 38 2.27 -10.45 2.00
CA GLU A 38 2.69 -9.43 1.03
C GLU A 38 2.21 -7.99 1.37
N VAL A 39 1.99 -7.72 2.67
CA VAL A 39 1.48 -6.42 3.15
C VAL A 39 2.42 -5.28 2.76
N ARG A 40 3.72 -5.55 2.66
CA ARG A 40 4.72 -4.56 2.27
C ARG A 40 4.50 -4.00 0.87
N ASP A 41 3.97 -4.80 -0.04
CA ASP A 41 3.78 -4.42 -1.44
C ASP A 41 2.63 -3.40 -1.60
N TRP A 42 1.55 -3.56 -0.83
CA TRP A 42 0.40 -2.66 -0.94
C TRP A 42 0.33 -1.58 0.15
N ALA A 43 0.94 -1.77 1.32
CA ALA A 43 0.96 -0.78 2.41
C ALA A 43 2.28 -0.02 2.55
N GLY A 44 3.34 -0.42 1.84
CA GLY A 44 4.63 0.27 1.84
C GLY A 44 5.32 0.30 3.22
N ILE A 45 5.15 -0.74 4.06
CA ILE A 45 5.63 -0.78 5.44
C ILE A 45 7.02 -1.39 5.50
N SER A 46 8.00 -0.65 6.04
CA SER A 46 9.34 -1.15 6.31
C SER A 46 9.45 -1.86 7.68
N ARG A 47 10.48 -2.73 7.84
CA ARG A 47 10.73 -3.41 9.12
C ARG A 47 10.92 -2.44 10.30
N PRO A 48 11.71 -1.36 10.20
CA PRO A 48 11.83 -0.39 11.29
C PRO A 48 10.50 0.26 11.68
N GLN A 49 9.62 0.55 10.72
CA GLN A 49 8.31 1.13 10.99
C GLN A 49 7.42 0.21 11.84
N VAL A 50 7.55 -1.12 11.70
CA VAL A 50 6.81 -2.08 12.53
C VAL A 50 7.15 -1.90 14.01
N TYR A 51 8.44 -1.88 14.35
CA TYR A 51 8.86 -1.73 15.75
C TYR A 51 8.50 -0.37 16.32
N TYR A 52 8.71 0.70 15.54
CA TYR A 52 8.29 2.05 15.93
C TYR A 52 6.78 2.13 16.21
N SER A 53 5.96 1.52 15.36
CA SER A 53 4.51 1.52 15.54
C SER A 53 4.09 0.66 16.74
N LEU A 54 4.71 -0.48 16.99
CA LEU A 54 4.43 -1.30 18.18
C LEU A 54 4.67 -0.51 19.47
N GLU A 55 5.81 0.18 19.58
CA GLU A 55 6.13 1.04 20.72
C GLU A 55 5.13 2.19 20.87
N LYS A 56 4.84 2.90 19.78
CA LYS A 56 3.85 3.97 19.74
C LYS A 56 2.47 3.51 20.19
N LEU A 57 2.00 2.37 19.69
CA LEU A 57 0.70 1.80 20.02
C LEU A 57 0.62 1.35 21.48
N ALA A 58 1.72 0.80 22.03
CA ALA A 58 1.83 0.48 23.45
C ALA A 58 1.76 1.73 24.33
N GLN A 59 2.51 2.78 23.99
CA GLN A 59 2.47 4.08 24.70
C GLN A 59 1.07 4.72 24.68
N LEU A 60 0.30 4.52 23.62
CA LEU A 60 -1.08 5.01 23.49
C LEU A 60 -2.11 4.09 24.20
N GLY A 61 -1.69 2.94 24.70
CA GLY A 61 -2.56 1.91 25.29
C GLY A 61 -3.50 1.24 24.29
N LEU A 62 -3.15 1.28 23.00
CA LEU A 62 -3.92 0.67 21.91
C LEU A 62 -3.53 -0.80 21.72
N VAL A 63 -2.31 -1.17 22.10
CA VAL A 63 -1.88 -2.55 22.29
C VAL A 63 -1.40 -2.71 23.74
N ARG A 64 -1.57 -3.91 24.27
CA ARG A 64 -0.96 -4.33 25.54
C ARG A 64 0.23 -5.21 25.26
N THR A 65 1.22 -5.16 26.17
CA THR A 65 2.37 -6.05 26.16
C THR A 65 2.26 -7.02 27.32
N SER A 66 2.62 -8.28 27.09
CA SER A 66 2.86 -9.26 28.13
C SER A 66 4.26 -9.83 27.96
N GLU A 67 4.97 -10.03 29.07
CA GLU A 67 6.26 -10.72 29.05
C GLU A 67 6.04 -12.23 28.87
N THR A 68 6.90 -12.88 28.08
CA THR A 68 6.90 -14.32 27.97
C THR A 68 7.85 -14.88 29.04
N GLU A 69 7.42 -15.87 29.80
CA GLU A 69 8.19 -16.50 30.92
C GLU A 69 9.45 -17.26 30.46
N LEU A 70 9.77 -17.30 29.18
CA LEU A 70 10.94 -18.01 28.67
C LEU A 70 12.23 -17.18 28.78
N PRO A 71 13.35 -17.74 29.30
CA PRO A 71 14.59 -17.03 29.53
C PRO A 71 15.39 -16.84 28.22
N ALA A 72 15.13 -15.75 27.49
CA ALA A 72 15.98 -15.31 26.41
C ALA A 72 16.33 -13.81 26.58
N ALA A 73 17.59 -13.43 26.41
CA ALA A 73 18.07 -12.07 26.59
C ALA A 73 17.81 -11.24 25.29
N GLY A 74 16.98 -10.17 25.38
CA GLY A 74 16.81 -9.23 24.28
C GLY A 74 15.43 -8.54 24.23
N PRO A 75 15.26 -7.47 23.42
CA PRO A 75 13.99 -6.73 23.26
C PRO A 75 12.87 -7.55 22.58
N GLU A 76 13.13 -8.80 22.21
CA GLU A 76 12.19 -9.70 21.52
C GLU A 76 11.18 -10.41 22.45
N ARG A 77 11.18 -10.07 23.75
CA ARG A 77 10.39 -10.78 24.78
C ARG A 77 8.93 -10.38 24.86
N SER A 78 8.54 -9.26 24.30
CA SER A 78 7.18 -8.73 24.44
C SER A 78 6.24 -9.34 23.41
N VAL A 79 5.15 -9.93 23.89
CA VAL A 79 3.99 -10.31 23.09
C VAL A 79 3.03 -9.12 23.07
N PHE A 80 2.63 -8.71 21.91
CA PHE A 80 1.71 -7.59 21.67
C PHE A 80 0.30 -8.12 21.34
N GLN A 81 -0.71 -7.46 21.87
CA GLN A 81 -2.12 -7.75 21.57
C GLN A 81 -2.94 -6.46 21.54
N THR A 82 -3.81 -6.32 20.54
CA THR A 82 -4.72 -5.16 20.41
C THR A 82 -5.74 -5.14 21.55
N THR A 83 -5.84 -3.99 22.23
CA THR A 83 -6.80 -3.75 23.31
C THR A 83 -8.21 -3.43 22.77
N ALA A 84 -9.22 -3.40 23.63
CA ALA A 84 -10.55 -2.91 23.27
C ALA A 84 -10.48 -1.45 22.76
N LYS A 85 -9.66 -0.59 23.42
CA LYS A 85 -9.38 0.78 22.98
C LYS A 85 -8.71 0.81 21.58
N GLY A 86 -7.79 -0.12 21.31
CA GLY A 86 -7.13 -0.26 20.02
C GLY A 86 -8.11 -0.65 18.92
N ARG A 87 -9.01 -1.60 19.19
CA ARG A 87 -10.07 -1.98 18.24
C ARG A 87 -11.01 -0.82 17.94
N ALA A 88 -11.44 -0.07 18.95
CA ALA A 88 -12.27 1.11 18.75
C ALA A 88 -11.54 2.18 17.91
N ALA A 89 -10.26 2.47 18.23
CA ALA A 89 -9.47 3.44 17.46
C ALA A 89 -9.26 3.02 16.00
N LEU A 90 -9.10 1.72 15.72
CA LEU A 90 -9.04 1.18 14.36
C LEU A 90 -10.37 1.39 13.64
N ALA A 91 -11.50 1.02 14.25
CA ALA A 91 -12.83 1.21 13.67
C ALA A 91 -13.12 2.69 13.37
N ASP A 92 -12.92 3.59 14.34
CA ASP A 92 -13.08 5.05 14.17
C ASP A 92 -12.23 5.60 13.01
N THR A 93 -11.03 5.04 12.81
CA THR A 93 -10.15 5.49 11.72
C THR A 93 -10.62 4.98 10.36
N LEU A 94 -11.17 3.77 10.29
CA LEU A 94 -11.71 3.20 9.05
C LEU A 94 -13.02 3.85 8.57
N GLU A 95 -13.75 4.56 9.45
CA GLU A 95 -14.95 5.33 9.11
C GLU A 95 -14.65 6.68 8.44
N ARG A 96 -13.39 7.10 8.38
CA ARG A 96 -13.01 8.43 7.86
C ARG A 96 -13.20 8.52 6.35
N GLU A 97 -13.77 9.64 5.90
CA GLU A 97 -14.07 9.90 4.48
C GLU A 97 -12.82 9.91 3.59
N GLU A 98 -11.65 10.25 4.16
CA GLU A 98 -10.39 10.34 3.42
C GLU A 98 -10.03 9.05 2.70
N TRP A 99 -10.45 7.89 3.21
CA TRP A 99 -10.23 6.62 2.53
C TRP A 99 -10.92 6.53 1.16
N ALA A 100 -12.07 7.16 1.02
CA ALA A 100 -12.86 7.14 -0.21
C ALA A 100 -12.58 8.34 -1.12
N THR A 101 -12.09 9.45 -0.55
CA THR A 101 -11.96 10.73 -1.27
C THR A 101 -10.52 11.09 -1.60
N HIS A 102 -9.52 10.32 -1.13
CA HIS A 102 -8.11 10.57 -1.42
C HIS A 102 -7.79 10.30 -2.89
N ARG A 103 -7.14 11.28 -3.53
CA ARG A 103 -6.66 11.15 -4.91
C ARG A 103 -5.18 10.79 -4.92
N GLU A 104 -4.87 9.63 -5.43
CA GLU A 104 -3.49 9.20 -5.68
C GLU A 104 -2.82 10.09 -6.74
N ARG A 105 -1.52 10.37 -6.53
CA ARG A 105 -0.67 11.15 -7.45
C ARG A 105 0.55 10.33 -7.85
N PRO A 106 0.40 9.38 -8.78
CA PRO A 106 1.50 8.49 -9.15
C PRO A 106 2.65 9.27 -9.80
N PRO A 107 3.92 8.93 -9.52
CA PRO A 107 5.11 9.59 -10.09
C PRO A 107 5.12 9.61 -11.63
N PHE A 108 4.56 8.59 -12.27
CA PHE A 108 4.45 8.52 -13.72
C PHE A 108 3.60 9.65 -14.32
N LEU A 109 2.57 10.10 -13.59
CA LEU A 109 1.75 11.24 -14.01
C LEU A 109 2.58 12.54 -14.06
N THR A 110 3.42 12.78 -13.05
CA THR A 110 4.34 13.93 -13.03
C THR A 110 5.36 13.84 -14.16
N TRP A 111 5.96 12.67 -14.37
CA TRP A 111 6.87 12.47 -15.49
C TRP A 111 6.17 12.75 -16.83
N LEU A 112 4.97 12.25 -17.03
CA LEU A 112 4.19 12.45 -18.26
C LEU A 112 3.96 13.94 -18.53
N ALA A 113 3.58 14.71 -17.51
CA ALA A 113 3.37 16.16 -17.62
C ALA A 113 4.63 16.92 -18.05
N LEU A 114 5.81 16.48 -17.59
CA LEU A 114 7.11 17.09 -17.88
C LEU A 114 7.83 16.48 -19.09
N SER A 115 7.29 15.43 -19.68
CA SER A 115 7.96 14.60 -20.70
C SER A 115 8.25 15.32 -22.02
N TRP A 116 7.62 16.46 -22.27
CA TRP A 116 7.91 17.29 -23.44
C TRP A 116 9.32 17.88 -23.43
N GLN A 117 9.96 18.01 -22.25
CA GLN A 117 11.34 18.45 -22.04
C GLN A 117 12.37 17.32 -22.18
N ALA A 118 11.90 16.07 -22.32
CA ALA A 118 12.80 14.94 -22.40
C ALA A 118 13.60 14.93 -23.71
N ARG A 119 14.84 14.45 -23.64
CA ARG A 119 15.71 14.28 -24.81
C ARG A 119 15.05 13.39 -25.88
N PRO A 120 15.39 13.56 -27.17
CA PRO A 120 14.85 12.72 -28.24
C PRO A 120 14.95 11.21 -27.92
N GLY A 121 13.88 10.49 -28.21
CA GLY A 121 13.80 9.05 -27.97
C GLY A 121 13.52 8.62 -26.52
N VAL A 122 13.73 9.48 -25.51
CA VAL A 122 13.47 9.15 -24.09
C VAL A 122 11.99 8.84 -23.87
N PHE A 123 11.10 9.63 -24.46
CA PHE A 123 9.66 9.44 -24.30
C PHE A 123 9.24 8.00 -24.68
N ARG A 124 9.60 7.55 -25.88
CA ARG A 124 9.26 6.19 -26.35
C ARG A 124 9.86 5.10 -25.44
N ARG A 125 11.11 5.28 -25.00
CA ARG A 125 11.75 4.30 -24.11
C ARG A 125 11.03 4.20 -22.76
N GLN A 126 10.61 5.32 -22.19
CA GLN A 126 9.91 5.31 -20.89
C GLN A 126 8.49 4.76 -21.01
N ILE A 127 7.77 5.04 -22.07
CA ILE A 127 6.46 4.44 -22.34
C ILE A 127 6.60 2.92 -22.48
N LYS A 128 7.59 2.44 -23.25
CA LYS A 128 7.88 1.00 -23.38
C LYS A 128 8.21 0.37 -22.02
N ARG A 129 9.11 0.98 -21.22
CA ARG A 129 9.47 0.50 -19.87
C ARG A 129 8.26 0.43 -18.93
N ARG A 130 7.41 1.48 -18.96
CA ARG A 130 6.20 1.50 -18.15
C ARG A 130 5.24 0.36 -18.53
N ARG A 131 5.08 0.13 -19.82
CA ARG A 131 4.23 -0.97 -20.32
C ARG A 131 4.78 -2.32 -19.89
N GLU A 132 6.07 -2.60 -20.10
CA GLU A 132 6.72 -3.86 -19.69
C GLU A 132 6.61 -4.08 -18.18
N PHE A 133 6.84 -3.05 -17.39
CA PHE A 133 6.64 -3.09 -15.93
C PHE A 133 5.20 -3.50 -15.57
N LEU A 134 4.19 -2.83 -16.16
CA LEU A 134 2.78 -3.11 -15.85
C LEU A 134 2.33 -4.49 -16.35
N GLU A 135 2.87 -4.99 -17.46
CA GLU A 135 2.59 -6.34 -17.95
C GLU A 135 3.12 -7.40 -16.96
N ASN A 136 4.32 -7.19 -16.39
CA ASN A 136 4.89 -8.06 -15.36
C ASN A 136 4.08 -8.00 -14.05
N GLU A 137 3.75 -6.79 -13.57
CA GLU A 137 2.93 -6.61 -12.38
C GLU A 137 1.54 -7.23 -12.56
N LEU A 138 0.90 -7.03 -13.71
CA LEU A 138 -0.40 -7.64 -14.00
C LEU A 138 -0.34 -9.17 -13.92
N SER A 139 0.69 -9.78 -14.49
CA SER A 139 0.88 -11.23 -14.45
C SER A 139 1.06 -11.75 -13.01
N ARG A 140 1.82 -11.03 -12.19
CA ARG A 140 2.04 -11.33 -10.78
C ARG A 140 0.72 -11.25 -10.00
N GLU A 141 0.00 -10.13 -10.13
CA GLU A 141 -1.25 -9.94 -9.41
C GLU A 141 -2.36 -10.92 -9.83
N GLU A 142 -2.39 -11.33 -11.11
CA GLU A 142 -3.31 -12.37 -11.57
C GLU A 142 -2.98 -13.74 -10.95
N ALA A 143 -1.70 -14.04 -10.72
CA ALA A 143 -1.28 -15.25 -10.00
C ALA A 143 -1.68 -15.17 -8.51
N THR A 144 -1.41 -14.05 -7.86
CA THR A 144 -1.80 -13.77 -6.47
C THR A 144 -3.31 -13.90 -6.30
N LEU A 145 -4.11 -13.32 -7.21
CA LEU A 145 -5.57 -13.43 -7.16
C LEU A 145 -6.06 -14.89 -7.25
N ARG A 146 -5.41 -15.70 -8.09
CA ARG A 146 -5.75 -17.15 -8.18
C ARG A 146 -5.46 -17.86 -6.86
N SER A 147 -4.30 -17.61 -6.27
CA SER A 147 -3.91 -18.20 -4.97
C SER A 147 -4.88 -17.81 -3.86
N ILE A 148 -5.18 -16.52 -3.72
CA ILE A 148 -6.12 -16.02 -2.72
C ILE A 148 -7.51 -16.66 -2.88
N LYS A 149 -8.02 -16.75 -4.11
CA LYS A 149 -9.33 -17.37 -4.36
C LYS A 149 -9.37 -18.85 -4.00
N GLN A 150 -8.28 -19.58 -4.19
CA GLN A 150 -8.17 -20.98 -3.76
C GLN A 150 -8.12 -21.11 -2.24
N GLU A 151 -7.36 -20.25 -1.56
CA GLU A 151 -7.22 -20.26 -0.10
C GLU A 151 -8.52 -19.88 0.60
N VAL A 152 -9.18 -18.81 0.14
CA VAL A 152 -10.41 -18.26 0.74
C VAL A 152 -11.66 -19.08 0.37
N GLY A 153 -11.70 -19.69 -0.81
CA GLY A 153 -12.82 -20.49 -1.30
C GLY A 153 -14.04 -19.71 -1.78
N HIS A 154 -14.03 -18.37 -1.70
CA HIS A 154 -15.13 -17.52 -2.17
C HIS A 154 -14.64 -16.15 -2.66
N ARG A 155 -15.51 -15.40 -3.36
CA ARG A 155 -15.17 -14.09 -3.95
C ARG A 155 -15.42 -12.87 -3.05
N PHE A 156 -16.00 -13.06 -1.86
CA PHE A 156 -16.44 -11.99 -0.95
C PHE A 156 -15.42 -11.70 0.15
N HIS A 157 -14.13 -11.69 -0.20
CA HIS A 157 -13.04 -11.40 0.71
C HIS A 157 -12.30 -10.13 0.29
N GLU A 158 -11.91 -9.30 1.26
CA GLU A 158 -11.28 -8.00 1.04
C GLU A 158 -10.00 -8.10 0.19
N ALA A 159 -9.20 -9.14 0.41
CA ALA A 159 -7.99 -9.38 -0.39
C ALA A 159 -8.33 -9.65 -1.87
N VAL A 160 -9.45 -10.36 -2.16
CA VAL A 160 -9.92 -10.57 -3.55
C VAL A 160 -10.33 -9.25 -4.18
N TRP A 161 -11.03 -8.38 -3.43
CA TRP A 161 -11.45 -7.07 -3.95
C TRP A 161 -10.26 -6.15 -4.18
N MET A 162 -9.32 -6.09 -3.23
CA MET A 162 -8.10 -5.28 -3.32
C MET A 162 -7.28 -5.64 -4.56
N VAL A 163 -6.93 -6.92 -4.73
CA VAL A 163 -6.14 -7.38 -5.88
C VAL A 163 -6.91 -7.22 -7.19
N SER A 164 -8.23 -7.44 -7.18
CA SER A 164 -9.07 -7.20 -8.36
C SER A 164 -9.09 -5.73 -8.79
N LEU A 165 -9.09 -4.79 -7.83
CA LEU A 165 -8.98 -3.35 -8.10
C LEU A 165 -7.63 -3.02 -8.75
N MET A 166 -6.51 -3.51 -8.18
CA MET A 166 -5.16 -3.30 -8.73
C MET A 166 -5.05 -3.82 -10.16
N ILE A 167 -5.52 -5.04 -10.43
CA ILE A 167 -5.60 -5.61 -11.78
C ILE A 167 -6.40 -4.71 -12.72
N GLY A 168 -7.53 -4.18 -12.25
CA GLY A 168 -8.37 -3.26 -13.02
C GLY A 168 -7.63 -1.99 -13.41
N GLN A 169 -6.87 -1.41 -12.48
CA GLN A 169 -6.03 -0.22 -12.70
C GLN A 169 -4.92 -0.50 -13.72
N PHE A 170 -4.14 -1.58 -13.54
CA PHE A 170 -3.08 -1.96 -14.49
C PHE A 170 -3.61 -2.20 -15.90
N ARG A 171 -4.71 -2.92 -16.04
CA ARG A 171 -5.37 -3.13 -17.34
C ARG A 171 -5.85 -1.82 -17.96
N GLY A 172 -6.36 -0.89 -17.13
CA GLY A 172 -6.77 0.44 -17.55
C GLY A 172 -5.60 1.24 -18.12
N GLU A 173 -4.49 1.32 -17.38
CA GLU A 173 -3.29 2.03 -17.80
C GLU A 173 -2.64 1.37 -19.03
N LEU A 174 -2.57 0.06 -19.10
CA LEU A 174 -2.07 -0.67 -20.28
C LEU A 174 -2.90 -0.38 -21.54
N ARG A 175 -4.23 -0.33 -21.44
CA ARG A 175 -5.08 0.06 -22.59
C ARG A 175 -4.78 1.49 -23.04
N TRP A 176 -4.59 2.40 -22.10
CA TRP A 176 -4.24 3.79 -22.39
C TRP A 176 -2.85 3.90 -23.03
N LEU A 177 -1.84 3.21 -22.52
CA LEU A 177 -0.48 3.19 -23.09
C LEU A 177 -0.48 2.67 -24.52
N ARG A 178 -1.21 1.60 -24.82
CA ARG A 178 -1.34 1.07 -26.19
C ARG A 178 -2.00 2.07 -27.14
N LYS A 179 -2.99 2.83 -26.65
CA LYS A 179 -3.59 3.93 -27.44
C LYS A 179 -2.57 5.02 -27.71
N LEU A 180 -1.86 5.45 -26.67
CA LEU A 180 -0.81 6.48 -26.78
C LEU A 180 0.28 6.07 -27.77
N GLU A 181 0.78 4.84 -27.73
CA GLU A 181 1.81 4.33 -28.66
C GLU A 181 1.35 4.44 -30.13
N ARG A 182 0.08 4.18 -30.42
CA ARG A 182 -0.48 4.35 -31.77
C ARG A 182 -0.56 5.81 -32.22
N GLU A 183 -0.70 6.74 -31.29
CA GLU A 183 -0.82 8.18 -31.57
C GLU A 183 0.56 8.89 -31.63
N LEU A 184 1.60 8.28 -31.07
CA LEU A 184 2.95 8.87 -31.00
C LEU A 184 3.54 9.32 -32.35
N PRO A 185 3.36 8.63 -33.47
CA PRO A 185 3.84 9.11 -34.77
C PRO A 185 3.29 10.48 -35.15
N ARG A 186 2.05 10.79 -34.73
CA ARG A 186 1.38 12.08 -35.03
C ARG A 186 1.90 13.21 -34.15
N ARG A 187 2.46 12.93 -32.98
CA ARG A 187 3.00 13.91 -32.04
C ARG A 187 4.19 14.71 -32.61
N ALA A 188 4.99 14.09 -33.47
CA ALA A 188 6.18 14.72 -34.05
C ALA A 188 5.86 16.03 -34.85
N HIS A 189 4.62 16.18 -35.28
CA HIS A 189 4.14 17.32 -36.04
C HIS A 189 3.33 18.32 -35.20
N ALA A 190 3.04 18.02 -33.95
CA ALA A 190 2.26 18.88 -33.07
C ALA A 190 3.17 19.89 -32.34
N LYS A 191 2.84 21.18 -32.40
CA LYS A 191 3.51 22.21 -31.58
C LYS A 191 3.11 22.02 -30.13
N HIS A 192 4.10 22.11 -29.21
CA HIS A 192 3.81 22.12 -27.79
C HIS A 192 3.10 23.42 -27.40
N THR A 193 1.93 23.29 -26.77
CA THR A 193 1.20 24.42 -26.18
C THR A 193 1.14 24.21 -24.68
N VAL A 194 1.51 25.21 -23.89
CA VAL A 194 1.37 25.18 -22.43
C VAL A 194 -0.10 25.31 -22.09
N VAL A 195 -0.66 24.29 -21.45
CA VAL A 195 -2.06 24.27 -21.02
C VAL A 195 -2.11 24.07 -19.51
N ALA A 196 -2.88 24.88 -18.80
CA ALA A 196 -3.19 24.67 -17.41
C ALA A 196 -4.20 23.50 -17.29
N VAL A 197 -3.80 22.42 -16.65
CA VAL A 197 -4.72 21.33 -16.30
C VAL A 197 -5.42 21.72 -15.00
N ARG A 198 -6.70 22.06 -15.09
CA ARG A 198 -7.58 22.37 -13.96
C ARG A 198 -8.13 21.10 -13.29
#